data_bde49e38a923d9a51eeb910fc111439c
#
_entry.id   bde49e38a923d9a51eeb910fc111439c
#
_cell.length_a   1.000
_cell.length_b   1.000
_cell.length_c   1.000
_cell.angle_alpha   90.00
_cell.angle_beta   90.00
_cell.angle_gamma   90.00
#
_symmetry.space_group_name_H-M   'P 1'
#
loop_
_entity.id
_entity.type
_entity.pdbx_description
1 polymer ?
#
loop_
_entity_poly.entity_id
_entity_poly.type
_entity_poly.pdbx_seq_one_letter_code
_entity_poly.pdbx_strand_id
1 'polypeptide(L)'
;MSNNSDNSQDPKQKSRRKFLRNAGLAGLSAATAVGSESVLPVQAKGGLNEIADDSRVTNGGTPIYDKDTAVEEVLPPLKERVLALKQLLIEKKLIDEPTIGFFINYYEKAIGPHLGAAVVAHAWSNPSWKAQLLNPPGDQAFGASILIKDFLFNTINPATGKPYLSEDLTFGLTIGPEGEYIRVLANGEKLQDGKTIFVHNLVTCTVCSCYPQALLGIQPMWYKSQQYRARSVSDPLGILKEFAQESNHGKPGREKQFKTYIDNISELRVWDSNSEVRFFVIPEMPNSWSGLSEHELCQRITRNSMLGAEILYS
;
A
#
# COMPACT_ATOMS: atom_id res chain seq x y z
N MET A 1 18.31 -54.88 -5.54
CA MET A 1 17.93 -53.82 -6.48
C MET A 1 17.52 -52.61 -5.63
N SER A 2 18.42 -51.70 -5.44
CA SER A 2 18.30 -50.54 -4.58
C SER A 2 17.94 -49.32 -5.45
N ASN A 3 16.79 -48.72 -5.19
CA ASN A 3 16.42 -47.46 -5.82
C ASN A 3 16.96 -46.29 -4.98
N ASN A 4 17.97 -45.61 -5.49
CA ASN A 4 18.42 -44.32 -5.05
C ASN A 4 17.45 -43.27 -5.62
N SER A 5 16.67 -42.60 -4.77
CA SER A 5 15.98 -41.39 -5.11
C SER A 5 16.90 -40.19 -4.89
N ASP A 6 17.35 -39.63 -5.98
CA ASP A 6 18.19 -38.45 -6.05
C ASP A 6 17.39 -37.21 -5.63
N ASN A 7 17.79 -36.62 -4.51
CA ASN A 7 17.15 -35.44 -3.92
C ASN A 7 17.93 -34.18 -4.36
N SER A 8 17.70 -33.76 -5.60
CA SER A 8 18.29 -32.54 -6.15
C SER A 8 17.60 -31.32 -5.54
N GLN A 9 18.12 -30.84 -4.43
CA GLN A 9 17.71 -29.56 -3.86
C GLN A 9 18.21 -28.40 -4.72
N ASP A 10 17.27 -27.51 -5.10
CA ASP A 10 17.49 -26.30 -5.88
C ASP A 10 18.63 -25.43 -5.29
N PRO A 11 19.64 -25.07 -6.09
CA PRO A 11 20.76 -24.22 -5.65
C PRO A 11 20.33 -22.86 -5.07
N LYS A 12 19.18 -22.33 -5.47
CA LYS A 12 18.61 -21.05 -5.00
C LYS A 12 18.17 -21.12 -3.53
N GLN A 13 17.69 -22.27 -3.07
CA GLN A 13 17.28 -22.47 -1.68
C GLN A 13 18.49 -22.49 -0.72
N LYS A 14 19.65 -22.96 -1.19
CA LYS A 14 20.90 -22.92 -0.42
C LYS A 14 21.46 -21.51 -0.26
N SER A 15 21.26 -20.64 -1.26
CA SER A 15 21.72 -19.25 -1.22
C SER A 15 20.95 -18.41 -0.16
N ARG A 16 19.63 -18.56 -0.08
CA ARG A 16 18.79 -17.86 0.92
C ARG A 16 19.16 -18.25 2.36
N ARG A 17 19.37 -19.53 2.63
CA ARG A 17 19.79 -20.01 3.96
C ARG A 17 21.18 -19.50 4.35
N LYS A 18 22.08 -19.33 3.39
CA LYS A 18 23.42 -18.81 3.62
C LYS A 18 23.43 -17.32 3.91
N PHE A 19 22.57 -16.55 3.22
CA PHE A 19 22.39 -15.12 3.45
C PHE A 19 21.84 -14.83 4.86
N LEU A 20 20.79 -15.54 5.28
CA LEU A 20 20.18 -15.36 6.60
C LEU A 20 21.13 -15.78 7.75
N ARG A 21 22.01 -16.74 7.52
CA ARG A 21 23.02 -17.18 8.51
C ARG A 21 24.17 -16.21 8.67
N ASN A 22 24.52 -15.48 7.62
CA ASN A 22 25.61 -14.51 7.63
C ASN A 22 25.17 -13.11 8.07
N ALA A 23 23.86 -12.83 8.12
CA ALA A 23 23.31 -11.54 8.53
C ALA A 23 23.22 -11.32 10.05
N GLY A 24 23.79 -12.24 10.86
CA GLY A 24 24.01 -11.98 12.30
C GLY A 24 22.74 -11.76 13.14
N LEU A 25 21.62 -12.41 12.83
CA LEU A 25 20.43 -12.44 13.69
C LEU A 25 20.55 -13.52 14.76
N ALA A 26 21.36 -13.26 15.75
CA ALA A 26 21.28 -13.93 17.05
C ALA A 26 20.07 -13.31 17.79
N GLY A 27 19.02 -14.09 17.97
CA GLY A 27 17.93 -13.77 18.86
C GLY A 27 16.59 -13.53 18.16
N LEU A 28 15.97 -14.62 17.72
CA LEU A 28 14.52 -14.83 17.76
C LEU A 28 14.26 -16.30 17.41
N SER A 29 14.21 -17.11 18.44
CA SER A 29 13.75 -18.49 18.36
C SER A 29 12.24 -18.54 18.38
N ALA A 30 11.71 -19.49 17.59
CA ALA A 30 10.35 -20.00 17.61
C ALA A 30 9.26 -19.12 16.99
N ALA A 31 9.06 -19.28 15.69
CA ALA A 31 7.72 -19.32 15.14
C ALA A 31 7.60 -20.58 14.29
N THR A 32 6.85 -21.51 14.81
CA THR A 32 6.44 -22.77 14.18
C THR A 32 5.71 -22.47 12.87
N ALA A 33 5.99 -23.32 11.88
CA ALA A 33 5.25 -23.39 10.63
C ALA A 33 3.75 -23.44 10.90
N VAL A 34 3.04 -22.43 10.44
CA VAL A 34 1.59 -22.45 10.29
C VAL A 34 1.31 -22.37 8.81
N GLY A 35 0.56 -23.38 8.35
CA GLY A 35 0.17 -23.55 6.97
C GLY A 35 -0.62 -22.36 6.45
N SER A 36 -0.75 -22.32 5.15
CA SER A 36 -1.52 -21.36 4.35
C SER A 36 -3.01 -21.34 4.73
N GLU A 37 -3.36 -20.76 5.86
CA GLU A 37 -4.73 -20.49 6.22
C GLU A 37 -4.99 -18.99 6.14
N SER A 38 -5.80 -18.67 5.14
CA SER A 38 -6.72 -17.54 5.02
C SER A 38 -6.48 -16.39 5.99
N VAL A 39 -5.83 -15.33 5.52
CA VAL A 39 -5.96 -14.00 6.13
C VAL A 39 -7.42 -13.59 5.95
N LEU A 40 -8.25 -13.90 6.94
CA LEU A 40 -9.63 -13.43 6.99
C LEU A 40 -9.62 -11.91 7.15
N PRO A 41 -10.42 -11.18 6.38
CA PRO A 41 -10.61 -9.76 6.64
C PRO A 41 -11.19 -9.61 8.05
N VAL A 42 -10.62 -8.74 8.86
CA VAL A 42 -11.21 -8.33 10.11
C VAL A 42 -12.46 -7.53 9.74
N GLN A 43 -13.63 -8.17 9.85
CA GLN A 43 -14.89 -7.48 9.64
C GLN A 43 -15.21 -6.67 10.89
N ALA A 44 -15.18 -5.36 10.77
CA ALA A 44 -15.77 -4.47 11.76
C ALA A 44 -17.31 -4.62 11.64
N LYS A 45 -17.88 -5.56 12.39
CA LYS A 45 -19.34 -5.71 12.54
C LYS A 45 -19.83 -4.63 13.50
N GLY A 46 -20.04 -3.45 12.99
CA GLY A 46 -20.86 -2.43 13.63
C GLY A 46 -21.79 -1.87 12.57
N GLY A 47 -23.08 -2.01 12.73
CA GLY A 47 -24.04 -1.38 11.83
C GLY A 47 -23.79 0.13 11.83
N LEU A 48 -23.62 0.71 10.66
CA LEU A 48 -23.34 2.12 10.45
C LEU A 48 -24.37 3.08 11.08
N ASN A 49 -25.52 2.54 11.51
CA ASN A 49 -26.62 3.32 12.11
C ASN A 49 -26.48 3.58 13.62
N GLU A 50 -25.59 2.89 14.34
CA GLU A 50 -25.42 3.08 15.79
C GLU A 50 -24.28 4.05 16.17
N ILE A 51 -23.47 4.51 15.22
CA ILE A 51 -22.28 5.37 15.51
C ILE A 51 -22.58 6.85 15.28
N ALA A 52 -23.85 7.22 14.99
CA ALA A 52 -24.21 8.61 14.67
C ALA A 52 -24.22 9.57 15.89
N ASP A 53 -24.07 9.08 17.13
CA ASP A 53 -24.09 9.90 18.34
C ASP A 53 -23.13 9.42 19.42
N ASP A 54 -21.84 9.33 19.09
CA ASP A 54 -20.82 9.21 20.13
C ASP A 54 -20.04 10.51 20.32
N SER A 55 -20.65 11.42 21.09
CA SER A 55 -20.01 12.62 21.63
C SER A 55 -18.87 12.31 22.64
N ARG A 56 -18.42 11.04 22.72
CA ARG A 56 -17.40 10.57 23.67
C ARG A 56 -16.01 10.39 23.07
N VAL A 57 -15.80 10.70 21.79
CA VAL A 57 -14.44 10.70 21.19
C VAL A 57 -13.79 12.08 21.34
N THR A 58 -13.83 12.65 22.53
CA THR A 58 -13.11 13.89 22.88
C THR A 58 -11.96 13.64 23.86
N ASN A 59 -11.38 12.46 23.87
CA ASN A 59 -10.16 12.25 24.65
C ASN A 59 -8.94 12.21 23.73
N GLY A 60 -8.42 13.41 23.41
CA GLY A 60 -7.00 13.67 23.29
C GLY A 60 -6.16 12.81 22.32
N GLY A 61 -6.75 12.14 21.37
CA GLY A 61 -5.97 11.49 20.34
C GLY A 61 -5.44 12.53 19.36
N THR A 62 -4.12 12.69 19.32
CA THR A 62 -3.46 13.50 18.31
C THR A 62 -3.96 13.08 16.91
N PRO A 63 -4.43 14.00 16.06
CA PRO A 63 -4.90 13.66 14.72
C PRO A 63 -3.83 12.88 13.96
N ILE A 64 -4.24 11.84 13.25
CA ILE A 64 -3.31 11.03 12.43
C ILE A 64 -2.60 11.91 11.37
N TYR A 65 -3.21 13.02 11.04
CA TYR A 65 -2.79 13.94 9.99
C TYR A 65 -2.34 15.30 10.51
N ASP A 66 -1.77 15.39 11.67
CA ASP A 66 -1.06 16.61 12.07
C ASP A 66 0.30 16.62 11.36
N LYS A 67 0.32 17.36 10.24
CA LYS A 67 1.49 17.43 9.35
C LYS A 67 2.73 18.01 10.03
N ASP A 68 2.55 18.92 10.94
CA ASP A 68 3.63 19.85 11.29
C ASP A 68 3.99 19.82 12.78
N THR A 69 3.05 19.53 13.69
CA THR A 69 3.30 19.63 15.13
C THR A 69 3.77 18.33 15.78
N ALA A 70 3.17 17.20 15.48
CA ALA A 70 3.59 15.90 16.05
C ALA A 70 4.95 15.42 15.52
N VAL A 71 5.31 15.85 14.31
CA VAL A 71 6.60 15.54 13.69
C VAL A 71 7.70 16.48 14.22
N GLU A 72 7.40 17.75 14.49
CA GLU A 72 8.40 18.69 15.00
C GLU A 72 8.71 18.52 16.49
N GLU A 73 7.74 18.17 17.35
CA GLU A 73 8.00 17.98 18.78
C GLU A 73 8.77 16.70 19.13
N VAL A 74 8.61 15.63 18.31
CA VAL A 74 9.29 14.35 18.56
C VAL A 74 10.54 14.17 17.68
N LEU A 75 10.64 14.87 16.57
CA LEU A 75 11.72 14.69 15.58
C LEU A 75 13.00 15.52 15.81
N PRO A 76 13.05 16.70 16.48
CA PRO A 76 14.30 17.44 16.59
C PRO A 76 15.47 16.59 17.12
N PRO A 77 15.34 15.85 18.22
CA PRO A 77 16.42 15.02 18.74
C PRO A 77 16.76 13.84 17.81
N LEU A 78 15.75 13.24 17.15
CA LEU A 78 15.96 12.14 16.23
C LEU A 78 16.58 12.63 14.93
N LYS A 79 16.09 13.74 14.38
CA LYS A 79 16.65 14.37 13.18
C LYS A 79 18.13 14.71 13.36
N GLU A 80 18.47 15.34 14.47
CA GLU A 80 19.87 15.68 14.78
C GLU A 80 20.76 14.44 14.88
N ARG A 81 20.28 13.39 15.54
CA ARG A 81 21.01 12.11 15.62
C ARG A 81 21.22 11.47 14.26
N VAL A 82 20.19 11.48 13.39
CA VAL A 82 20.28 10.93 12.03
C VAL A 82 21.26 11.75 11.20
N LEU A 83 21.23 13.09 11.29
CA LEU A 83 22.18 13.94 10.58
C LEU A 83 23.62 13.75 11.07
N ALA A 84 23.83 13.65 12.39
CA ALA A 84 25.15 13.36 12.96
C ALA A 84 25.67 11.98 12.54
N LEU A 85 24.81 10.95 12.53
CA LEU A 85 25.18 9.63 12.04
C LEU A 85 25.53 9.66 10.55
N LYS A 86 24.73 10.33 9.72
CA LYS A 86 25.00 10.52 8.29
C LYS A 86 26.36 11.15 8.08
N GLN A 87 26.65 12.27 8.80
CA GLN A 87 27.92 12.97 8.71
C GLN A 87 29.10 12.06 9.08
N LEU A 88 28.98 11.33 10.19
CA LEU A 88 30.01 10.38 10.64
C LEU A 88 30.27 9.27 9.60
N LEU A 89 29.22 8.75 8.94
CA LEU A 89 29.36 7.72 7.92
C LEU A 89 30.04 8.27 6.65
N ILE A 90 29.77 9.53 6.30
CA ILE A 90 30.46 10.22 5.19
C ILE A 90 31.95 10.45 5.52
N GLU A 91 32.26 10.95 6.72
CA GLU A 91 33.66 11.14 7.18
C GLU A 91 34.44 9.83 7.19
N LYS A 92 33.79 8.73 7.57
CA LYS A 92 34.38 7.38 7.53
C LYS A 92 34.43 6.76 6.11
N LYS A 93 33.94 7.48 5.10
CA LYS A 93 33.85 7.01 3.69
C LYS A 93 33.06 5.71 3.53
N LEU A 94 32.08 5.46 4.38
CA LEU A 94 31.18 4.31 4.29
C LEU A 94 29.97 4.60 3.37
N ILE A 95 29.59 5.86 3.26
CA ILE A 95 28.59 6.38 2.33
C ILE A 95 29.09 7.72 1.74
N ASP A 96 28.48 8.17 0.65
CA ASP A 96 28.73 9.47 0.05
C ASP A 96 27.41 10.20 -0.31
N GLU A 97 27.45 11.52 -0.42
CA GLU A 97 26.28 12.34 -0.75
C GLU A 97 25.68 12.01 -2.12
N PRO A 98 26.47 11.79 -3.20
CA PRO A 98 25.93 11.39 -4.49
C PRO A 98 25.10 10.12 -4.42
N THR A 99 25.57 9.10 -3.70
CA THR A 99 24.84 7.84 -3.51
C THR A 99 23.53 8.05 -2.74
N ILE A 100 23.54 8.86 -1.68
CA ILE A 100 22.32 9.22 -0.95
C ILE A 100 21.33 9.95 -1.88
N GLY A 101 21.81 10.94 -2.64
CA GLY A 101 21.01 11.69 -3.61
C GLY A 101 20.43 10.78 -4.70
N PHE A 102 21.20 9.81 -5.18
CA PHE A 102 20.72 8.81 -6.11
C PHE A 102 19.53 8.01 -5.55
N PHE A 103 19.63 7.47 -4.33
CA PHE A 103 18.55 6.70 -3.71
C PHE A 103 17.31 7.56 -3.44
N ILE A 104 17.47 8.80 -2.98
CA ILE A 104 16.34 9.72 -2.80
C ILE A 104 15.60 9.92 -4.14
N ASN A 105 16.35 10.31 -5.20
CA ASN A 105 15.76 10.48 -6.53
C ASN A 105 15.12 9.22 -7.07
N TYR A 106 15.71 8.06 -6.81
CA TYR A 106 15.19 6.78 -7.22
C TYR A 106 13.82 6.50 -6.61
N TYR A 107 13.68 6.66 -5.29
CA TYR A 107 12.42 6.46 -4.58
C TYR A 107 11.38 7.56 -4.85
N GLU A 108 11.80 8.74 -5.23
CA GLU A 108 10.89 9.85 -5.55
C GLU A 108 10.39 9.79 -7.01
N LYS A 109 11.25 9.38 -7.95
CA LYS A 109 10.98 9.49 -9.39
C LYS A 109 10.81 8.16 -10.12
N ALA A 110 11.56 7.12 -9.73
CA ALA A 110 11.50 5.82 -10.39
C ALA A 110 10.49 4.88 -9.73
N ILE A 111 10.45 4.84 -8.39
CA ILE A 111 9.49 4.03 -7.62
C ILE A 111 8.63 4.98 -6.79
N GLY A 112 7.48 5.33 -7.29
CA GLY A 112 6.61 6.27 -6.61
C GLY A 112 5.14 5.97 -6.85
N PRO A 113 4.23 6.76 -6.25
CA PRO A 113 2.79 6.57 -6.39
C PRO A 113 2.29 6.62 -7.84
N HIS A 114 3.09 7.18 -8.75
CA HIS A 114 2.78 7.22 -10.19
C HIS A 114 2.70 5.82 -10.82
N LEU A 115 3.46 4.83 -10.32
CA LEU A 115 3.35 3.44 -10.78
C LEU A 115 2.02 2.81 -10.36
N GLY A 116 1.64 2.98 -9.10
CA GLY A 116 0.33 2.56 -8.63
C GLY A 116 -0.82 3.29 -9.35
N ALA A 117 -0.67 4.60 -9.59
CA ALA A 117 -1.65 5.37 -10.33
C ALA A 117 -1.81 4.87 -11.78
N ALA A 118 -0.71 4.46 -12.44
CA ALA A 118 -0.78 3.85 -13.76
C ALA A 118 -1.55 2.52 -13.76
N VAL A 119 -1.28 1.66 -12.76
CA VAL A 119 -2.02 0.41 -12.55
C VAL A 119 -3.52 0.67 -12.37
N VAL A 120 -3.90 1.64 -11.54
CA VAL A 120 -5.30 2.01 -11.31
C VAL A 120 -5.95 2.58 -12.56
N ALA A 121 -5.29 3.51 -13.25
CA ALA A 121 -5.81 4.13 -14.46
C ALA A 121 -6.05 3.09 -15.57
N HIS A 122 -5.09 2.19 -15.77
CA HIS A 122 -5.24 1.09 -16.71
C HIS A 122 -6.37 0.13 -16.31
N ALA A 123 -6.52 -0.17 -15.02
CA ALA A 123 -7.61 -1.01 -14.54
C ALA A 123 -8.99 -0.36 -14.76
N TRP A 124 -9.10 0.95 -14.66
CA TRP A 124 -10.36 1.67 -14.96
C TRP A 124 -10.66 1.71 -16.46
N SER A 125 -9.64 1.87 -17.29
CA SER A 125 -9.77 1.91 -18.76
C SER A 125 -9.96 0.53 -19.36
N ASN A 126 -9.54 -0.53 -18.68
CA ASN A 126 -9.61 -1.92 -19.13
C ASN A 126 -10.31 -2.82 -18.12
N PRO A 127 -11.66 -2.93 -18.18
CA PRO A 127 -12.44 -3.75 -17.25
C PRO A 127 -12.06 -5.22 -17.23
N SER A 128 -11.66 -5.78 -18.38
CA SER A 128 -11.21 -7.18 -18.50
C SER A 128 -9.91 -7.40 -17.72
N TRP A 129 -8.95 -6.50 -17.85
CA TRP A 129 -7.70 -6.57 -17.08
C TRP A 129 -7.93 -6.33 -15.58
N LYS A 130 -8.81 -5.39 -15.23
CA LYS A 130 -9.24 -5.19 -13.84
C LYS A 130 -9.82 -6.47 -13.23
N ALA A 131 -10.67 -7.18 -13.98
CA ALA A 131 -11.26 -8.43 -13.52
C ALA A 131 -10.18 -9.51 -13.27
N GLN A 132 -9.17 -9.58 -14.14
CA GLN A 132 -8.02 -10.49 -13.95
C GLN A 132 -7.17 -10.11 -12.74
N LEU A 133 -6.93 -8.82 -12.51
CA LEU A 133 -6.21 -8.35 -11.31
C LEU A 133 -6.91 -8.74 -10.01
N LEU A 134 -8.23 -8.63 -9.98
CA LEU A 134 -9.03 -8.91 -8.80
C LEU A 134 -9.23 -10.41 -8.55
N ASN A 135 -9.23 -11.21 -9.62
CA ASN A 135 -9.42 -12.66 -9.56
C ASN A 135 -8.44 -13.36 -10.52
N PRO A 136 -7.13 -13.26 -10.27
CA PRO A 136 -6.15 -13.89 -11.13
C PRO A 136 -6.21 -15.43 -11.00
N PRO A 137 -5.76 -16.17 -12.01
CA PRO A 137 -5.61 -17.61 -11.89
C PRO A 137 -4.62 -18.00 -10.79
N GLY A 138 -4.97 -19.02 -10.00
CA GLY A 138 -4.13 -19.50 -8.91
C GLY A 138 -4.18 -18.63 -7.65
N ASP A 139 -3.03 -18.41 -7.01
CA ASP A 139 -2.93 -17.56 -5.83
C ASP A 139 -3.18 -16.08 -6.18
N GLN A 140 -4.06 -15.42 -5.42
CA GLN A 140 -4.51 -14.06 -5.74
C GLN A 140 -3.40 -13.02 -5.68
N ALA A 141 -2.47 -13.13 -4.74
CA ALA A 141 -1.38 -12.18 -4.60
C ALA A 141 -0.28 -12.44 -5.65
N PHE A 142 0.05 -13.70 -5.89
CA PHE A 142 1.03 -14.11 -6.90
C PHE A 142 0.57 -13.73 -8.31
N GLY A 143 -0.65 -14.11 -8.70
CA GLY A 143 -1.18 -13.83 -10.04
C GLY A 143 -1.33 -12.35 -10.33
N ALA A 144 -1.84 -11.56 -9.37
CA ALA A 144 -1.93 -10.11 -9.51
C ALA A 144 -0.55 -9.47 -9.64
N SER A 145 0.44 -9.93 -8.88
CA SER A 145 1.82 -9.45 -8.96
C SER A 145 2.44 -9.66 -10.33
N ILE A 146 2.19 -10.81 -10.96
CA ILE A 146 2.67 -11.09 -12.32
C ILE A 146 2.05 -10.12 -13.32
N LEU A 147 0.73 -9.92 -13.27
CA LEU A 147 0.01 -9.02 -14.18
C LEU A 147 0.49 -7.56 -14.03
N ILE A 148 0.70 -7.11 -12.81
CA ILE A 148 1.22 -5.76 -12.53
C ILE A 148 2.66 -5.63 -13.06
N LYS A 149 3.51 -6.62 -12.79
CA LYS A 149 4.88 -6.63 -13.28
C LYS A 149 4.92 -6.57 -14.81
N ASP A 150 4.16 -7.43 -15.48
CA ASP A 150 4.06 -7.45 -16.93
C ASP A 150 3.62 -6.10 -17.48
N PHE A 151 2.58 -5.50 -16.91
CA PHE A 151 2.09 -4.17 -17.29
C PHE A 151 3.19 -3.11 -17.16
N LEU A 152 3.87 -3.02 -16.02
CA LEU A 152 4.84 -1.96 -15.75
C LEU A 152 6.11 -2.07 -16.63
N PHE A 153 6.54 -3.28 -16.96
CA PHE A 153 7.75 -3.50 -17.75
C PHE A 153 7.50 -3.47 -19.27
N ASN A 154 6.30 -3.83 -19.73
CA ASN A 154 6.02 -3.99 -21.16
C ASN A 154 5.12 -2.90 -21.75
N THR A 155 4.48 -2.08 -20.91
CA THR A 155 3.62 -0.99 -21.38
C THR A 155 4.40 0.32 -21.45
N ILE A 156 4.31 0.99 -22.58
CA ILE A 156 4.97 2.28 -22.78
C ILE A 156 4.19 3.38 -22.05
N ASN A 157 4.85 4.09 -21.17
CA ASN A 157 4.34 5.30 -20.54
C ASN A 157 4.27 6.43 -21.59
N PRO A 158 3.09 6.94 -21.91
CA PRO A 158 2.94 7.96 -22.95
C PRO A 158 3.65 9.28 -22.63
N ALA A 159 3.91 9.56 -21.35
CA ALA A 159 4.62 10.77 -20.96
C ALA A 159 6.12 10.72 -21.20
N THR A 160 6.72 9.53 -21.21
CA THR A 160 8.18 9.34 -21.31
C THR A 160 8.62 8.63 -22.60
N GLY A 161 7.71 7.95 -23.29
CA GLY A 161 8.00 7.07 -24.41
C GLY A 161 8.82 5.82 -24.05
N LYS A 162 8.90 5.48 -22.77
CA LYS A 162 9.62 4.31 -22.23
C LYS A 162 8.67 3.46 -21.38
N PRO A 163 8.98 2.20 -21.08
CA PRO A 163 8.23 1.44 -20.09
C PRO A 163 8.09 2.19 -18.76
N TYR A 164 7.03 1.92 -18.02
CA TYR A 164 6.83 2.53 -16.69
C TYR A 164 7.96 2.18 -15.73
N LEU A 165 8.51 0.96 -15.85
CA LEU A 165 9.62 0.48 -15.03
C LEU A 165 10.62 -0.25 -15.94
N SER A 166 11.92 -0.08 -15.70
CA SER A 166 12.98 -0.80 -16.39
C SER A 166 13.72 -1.74 -15.43
N GLU A 167 14.27 -2.84 -15.95
CA GLU A 167 15.00 -3.81 -15.13
C GLU A 167 16.21 -3.19 -14.42
N ASP A 168 16.86 -2.21 -15.04
CA ASP A 168 18.00 -1.50 -14.46
C ASP A 168 17.67 -0.70 -13.19
N LEU A 169 16.37 -0.45 -12.94
CA LEU A 169 15.89 0.36 -11.84
C LEU A 169 15.32 -0.46 -10.67
N THR A 170 15.40 -1.77 -10.68
CA THR A 170 14.69 -2.60 -9.70
C THR A 170 15.41 -2.81 -8.36
N PHE A 171 16.65 -2.41 -8.19
CA PHE A 171 17.45 -2.46 -6.93
C PHE A 171 16.82 -3.24 -5.75
N GLY A 172 16.39 -4.49 -5.98
CA GLY A 172 15.84 -5.35 -4.94
C GLY A 172 14.39 -5.06 -4.51
N LEU A 173 13.73 -4.04 -5.07
CA LEU A 173 12.29 -3.84 -4.93
C LEU A 173 11.59 -4.48 -6.12
N THR A 174 11.42 -5.77 -6.05
CA THR A 174 10.76 -6.54 -7.09
C THR A 174 9.34 -6.89 -6.68
N ILE A 175 8.46 -6.94 -7.66
CA ILE A 175 7.10 -7.47 -7.51
C ILE A 175 7.13 -8.95 -7.88
N GLY A 176 6.55 -9.79 -7.04
CA GLY A 176 6.44 -11.24 -7.27
C GLY A 176 7.47 -12.06 -6.50
N PRO A 177 7.93 -13.22 -7.01
CA PRO A 177 8.65 -14.23 -6.22
C PRO A 177 9.96 -13.78 -5.58
N GLU A 178 10.60 -12.76 -6.12
CA GLU A 178 11.86 -12.22 -5.63
C GLU A 178 11.71 -10.92 -4.82
N GLY A 179 10.47 -10.50 -4.58
CA GLY A 179 10.15 -9.26 -3.90
C GLY A 179 8.91 -9.36 -3.03
N GLU A 180 7.97 -8.46 -3.24
CA GLU A 180 6.70 -8.43 -2.52
C GLU A 180 5.54 -8.92 -3.41
N TYR A 181 4.65 -9.70 -2.82
CA TYR A 181 3.40 -10.06 -3.48
C TYR A 181 2.36 -8.98 -3.25
N ILE A 182 1.68 -8.59 -4.32
CA ILE A 182 0.64 -7.56 -4.29
C ILE A 182 -0.72 -8.22 -4.47
N ARG A 183 -1.59 -8.11 -3.47
CA ARG A 183 -3.00 -8.46 -3.60
C ARG A 183 -3.83 -7.22 -3.87
N VAL A 184 -4.56 -7.24 -4.99
CA VAL A 184 -5.36 -6.10 -5.43
C VAL A 184 -6.78 -6.22 -4.90
N LEU A 185 -7.29 -5.11 -4.39
CA LEU A 185 -8.64 -4.93 -3.88
C LEU A 185 -9.32 -3.82 -4.70
N ALA A 186 -10.64 -3.77 -4.73
CA ALA A 186 -11.37 -2.66 -5.35
C ALA A 186 -12.43 -2.12 -4.41
N ASN A 187 -12.54 -0.78 -4.37
CA ASN A 187 -13.66 -0.08 -3.77
C ASN A 187 -14.79 0.05 -4.79
N GLY A 188 -16.01 0.17 -4.29
CA GLY A 188 -17.22 0.36 -5.08
C GLY A 188 -18.20 -0.81 -4.98
N GLU A 189 -19.11 -0.87 -5.92
CA GLU A 189 -20.16 -1.89 -5.96
C GLU A 189 -19.59 -3.29 -6.22
N LYS A 190 -20.10 -4.26 -5.47
CA LYS A 190 -19.75 -5.66 -5.59
C LYS A 190 -21.01 -6.53 -5.45
N LEU A 191 -21.16 -7.53 -6.30
CA LEU A 191 -22.18 -8.55 -6.15
C LEU A 191 -21.72 -9.57 -5.10
N GLN A 192 -22.51 -9.73 -4.02
CA GLN A 192 -22.28 -10.69 -2.96
C GLN A 192 -23.61 -11.34 -2.58
N ASP A 193 -23.69 -12.67 -2.65
CA ASP A 193 -24.89 -13.46 -2.32
C ASP A 193 -26.18 -12.96 -3.05
N GLY A 194 -26.02 -12.58 -4.33
CA GLY A 194 -27.09 -12.05 -5.17
C GLY A 194 -27.54 -10.62 -4.85
N LYS A 195 -26.85 -9.94 -3.96
CA LYS A 195 -27.10 -8.52 -3.62
C LYS A 195 -25.93 -7.65 -4.03
N THR A 196 -26.22 -6.47 -4.56
CA THR A 196 -25.22 -5.45 -4.76
C THR A 196 -24.95 -4.75 -3.44
N ILE A 197 -23.70 -4.78 -2.99
CA ILE A 197 -23.21 -4.07 -1.82
C ILE A 197 -22.11 -3.12 -2.22
N PHE A 198 -21.97 -2.01 -1.48
CA PHE A 198 -20.87 -1.07 -1.66
C PHE A 198 -19.77 -1.37 -0.64
N VAL A 199 -18.59 -1.75 -1.11
CA VAL A 199 -17.45 -2.13 -0.27
C VAL A 199 -16.39 -1.05 -0.30
N HIS A 200 -15.90 -0.66 0.87
CA HIS A 200 -14.72 0.16 1.02
C HIS A 200 -13.61 -0.63 1.72
N ASN A 201 -12.42 -0.64 1.14
CA ASN A 201 -11.25 -1.34 1.66
C ASN A 201 -10.23 -0.32 2.20
N LEU A 202 -9.75 -0.53 3.40
CA LEU A 202 -8.68 0.23 4.04
C LEU A 202 -7.49 -0.68 4.28
N VAL A 203 -6.29 -0.25 3.92
CA VAL A 203 -5.05 -1.03 4.10
C VAL A 203 -4.29 -0.53 5.31
N THR A 204 -3.82 -1.44 6.12
CA THR A 204 -2.95 -1.18 7.28
C THR A 204 -1.85 -2.22 7.38
N CYS A 205 -0.93 -2.04 8.32
CA CYS A 205 -0.09 -3.08 8.90
C CYS A 205 -0.03 -2.89 10.40
N THR A 206 -0.72 -3.75 11.15
CA THR A 206 -0.85 -3.61 12.62
C THR A 206 0.45 -3.89 13.35
N VAL A 207 1.32 -4.73 12.81
CA VAL A 207 2.56 -5.17 13.45
C VAL A 207 3.74 -4.24 13.16
N CYS A 208 3.90 -3.84 11.90
CA CYS A 208 5.06 -3.04 11.47
C CYS A 208 4.63 -1.90 10.54
N SER A 209 5.10 -1.87 9.31
CA SER A 209 4.71 -0.88 8.31
C SER A 209 4.77 -1.49 6.90
N CYS A 210 4.36 -2.76 6.78
CA CYS A 210 4.29 -3.44 5.50
C CYS A 210 3.35 -2.71 4.53
N TYR A 211 3.83 -2.42 3.33
CA TYR A 211 3.27 -1.43 2.43
C TYR A 211 3.66 -1.80 1.00
N PRO A 212 2.83 -1.60 -0.02
CA PRO A 212 3.17 -1.94 -1.39
C PRO A 212 4.20 -0.95 -1.96
N GLN A 213 5.44 -1.04 -1.49
CA GLN A 213 6.50 -0.06 -1.73
C GLN A 213 6.92 -0.03 -3.20
N ALA A 214 6.88 -1.17 -3.89
CA ALA A 214 7.20 -1.25 -5.32
C ALA A 214 6.25 -0.42 -6.20
N LEU A 215 5.00 -0.17 -5.74
CA LEU A 215 4.00 0.62 -6.45
C LEU A 215 3.84 2.04 -5.92
N LEU A 216 4.07 2.24 -4.62
CA LEU A 216 3.71 3.51 -3.96
C LEU A 216 4.92 4.27 -3.42
N GLY A 217 6.14 3.72 -3.58
CA GLY A 217 7.38 4.35 -3.11
C GLY A 217 7.54 4.28 -1.59
N ILE A 218 8.14 5.30 -0.99
CA ILE A 218 8.39 5.34 0.46
C ILE A 218 7.06 5.52 1.21
N GLN A 219 6.90 4.76 2.30
CA GLN A 219 5.71 4.86 3.14
C GLN A 219 5.58 6.26 3.75
N PRO A 220 4.38 6.86 3.72
CA PRO A 220 4.12 8.11 4.41
C PRO A 220 4.22 7.93 5.94
N MET A 221 4.57 8.99 6.64
CA MET A 221 4.77 8.93 8.10
C MET A 221 3.52 8.50 8.85
N TRP A 222 2.34 8.98 8.41
CA TRP A 222 1.08 8.60 9.03
C TRP A 222 0.81 7.09 8.99
N TYR A 223 1.20 6.40 7.89
CA TYR A 223 1.01 4.95 7.76
C TYR A 223 1.85 4.16 8.77
N LYS A 224 3.01 4.69 9.16
CA LYS A 224 3.91 4.08 10.16
C LYS A 224 3.48 4.37 11.60
N SER A 225 2.63 5.36 11.83
CA SER A 225 2.25 5.80 13.18
C SER A 225 1.49 4.71 13.94
N GLN A 226 1.71 4.62 15.25
CA GLN A 226 0.95 3.72 16.10
C GLN A 226 -0.54 4.06 16.11
N GLN A 227 -0.86 5.36 16.07
CA GLN A 227 -2.23 5.86 16.03
C GLN A 227 -2.98 5.32 14.82
N TYR A 228 -2.42 5.47 13.62
CA TYR A 228 -3.04 4.92 12.40
C TYR A 228 -3.23 3.41 12.51
N ARG A 229 -2.18 2.67 12.88
CA ARG A 229 -2.20 1.20 12.94
C ARG A 229 -3.23 0.67 13.94
N ALA A 230 -3.35 1.29 15.10
CA ALA A 230 -4.34 0.91 16.10
C ALA A 230 -5.76 1.29 15.68
N ARG A 231 -5.95 2.53 15.20
CA ARG A 231 -7.26 3.04 14.82
C ARG A 231 -7.79 2.46 13.52
N SER A 232 -6.93 2.03 12.60
CA SER A 232 -7.39 1.36 11.38
C SER A 232 -8.24 0.12 11.68
N VAL A 233 -8.02 -0.54 12.82
CA VAL A 233 -8.81 -1.70 13.25
C VAL A 233 -9.98 -1.28 14.15
N SER A 234 -9.77 -0.35 15.09
CA SER A 234 -10.77 0.02 16.09
C SER A 234 -11.75 1.11 15.63
N ASP A 235 -11.31 2.02 14.72
CA ASP A 235 -12.07 3.16 14.24
C ASP A 235 -11.74 3.51 12.79
N PRO A 236 -11.91 2.57 11.82
CA PRO A 236 -11.54 2.80 10.43
C PRO A 236 -12.37 3.92 9.79
N LEU A 237 -13.63 4.12 10.20
CA LEU A 237 -14.46 5.20 9.71
C LEU A 237 -13.95 6.59 10.18
N GLY A 238 -13.47 6.68 11.41
CA GLY A 238 -12.84 7.90 11.92
C GLY A 238 -11.61 8.29 11.12
N ILE A 239 -10.79 7.32 10.71
CA ILE A 239 -9.67 7.56 9.79
C ILE A 239 -10.15 8.19 8.49
N LEU A 240 -11.16 7.61 7.82
CA LEU A 240 -11.69 8.16 6.58
C LEU A 240 -12.20 9.59 6.75
N LYS A 241 -12.84 9.89 7.88
CA LYS A 241 -13.32 11.23 8.20
C LYS A 241 -12.17 12.24 8.36
N GLU A 242 -11.09 11.86 9.04
CA GLU A 242 -9.91 12.71 9.22
C GLU A 242 -9.23 13.03 7.88
N PHE A 243 -8.98 12.03 7.06
CA PHE A 243 -8.42 12.24 5.72
C PHE A 243 -9.34 13.10 4.84
N ALA A 244 -10.65 12.91 4.95
CA ALA A 244 -11.62 13.74 4.22
C ALA A 244 -11.63 15.18 4.69
N GLN A 245 -11.52 15.45 5.99
CA GLN A 245 -11.43 16.83 6.51
C GLN A 245 -10.23 17.57 5.92
N GLU A 246 -9.08 16.91 5.86
CA GLU A 246 -7.88 17.49 5.26
C GLU A 246 -8.06 17.73 3.76
N SER A 247 -8.50 16.72 3.01
CA SER A 247 -8.67 16.81 1.55
C SER A 247 -9.79 17.77 1.14
N ASN A 248 -10.78 18.00 2.00
CA ASN A 248 -11.93 18.87 1.75
C ASN A 248 -11.68 20.32 2.13
N HIS A 249 -10.65 20.59 2.94
CA HIS A 249 -10.36 21.93 3.42
C HIS A 249 -10.32 22.96 2.27
N GLY A 250 -11.15 23.98 2.36
CA GLY A 250 -11.26 25.03 1.34
C GLY A 250 -11.84 24.60 -0.01
N LYS A 251 -12.46 23.41 -0.12
CA LYS A 251 -13.04 22.88 -1.37
C LYS A 251 -14.54 22.66 -1.23
N PRO A 252 -15.37 23.64 -1.59
CA PRO A 252 -16.83 23.54 -1.48
C PRO A 252 -17.39 22.31 -2.21
N GLY A 253 -18.39 21.66 -1.61
CA GLY A 253 -19.09 20.51 -2.18
C GLY A 253 -18.46 19.14 -1.88
N ARG A 254 -17.19 19.07 -1.50
CA ARG A 254 -16.55 17.78 -1.18
C ARG A 254 -17.12 17.13 0.08
N GLU A 255 -17.49 17.91 1.09
CA GLU A 255 -18.14 17.38 2.29
C GLU A 255 -19.44 16.63 1.95
N LYS A 256 -20.25 17.19 1.05
CA LYS A 256 -21.47 16.53 0.60
C LYS A 256 -21.15 15.23 -0.16
N GLN A 257 -20.15 15.26 -1.04
CA GLN A 257 -19.73 14.06 -1.77
C GLN A 257 -19.22 13.00 -0.81
N PHE A 258 -18.40 13.38 0.17
CA PHE A 258 -17.91 12.47 1.20
C PHE A 258 -19.05 11.85 2.01
N LYS A 259 -19.98 12.69 2.47
CA LYS A 259 -21.15 12.19 3.21
C LYS A 259 -21.94 11.18 2.38
N THR A 260 -22.23 11.50 1.11
CA THR A 260 -22.93 10.58 0.21
C THR A 260 -22.15 9.26 0.04
N TYR A 261 -20.83 9.34 -0.11
CA TYR A 261 -19.98 8.16 -0.23
C TYR A 261 -20.06 7.27 1.02
N ILE A 262 -19.92 7.86 2.20
CA ILE A 262 -19.97 7.12 3.48
C ILE A 262 -21.35 6.52 3.71
N ASP A 263 -22.42 7.24 3.42
CA ASP A 263 -23.79 6.75 3.58
C ASP A 263 -24.09 5.53 2.66
N ASN A 264 -23.35 5.38 1.56
CA ASN A 264 -23.49 4.24 0.65
C ASN A 264 -22.65 3.02 1.06
N ILE A 265 -21.70 3.15 1.98
CA ILE A 265 -20.85 2.01 2.39
C ILE A 265 -21.71 0.97 3.11
N SER A 266 -21.84 -0.19 2.48
CA SER A 266 -22.47 -1.37 3.09
C SER A 266 -21.47 -2.13 3.97
N GLU A 267 -20.20 -2.13 3.58
CA GLU A 267 -19.14 -2.87 4.26
C GLU A 267 -17.79 -2.14 4.17
N LEU A 268 -17.19 -1.84 5.33
CA LEU A 268 -15.84 -1.32 5.44
C LEU A 268 -14.92 -2.45 5.88
N ARG A 269 -13.94 -2.79 5.04
CA ARG A 269 -12.99 -3.88 5.26
C ARG A 269 -11.61 -3.32 5.55
N VAL A 270 -10.97 -3.82 6.59
CA VAL A 270 -9.58 -3.49 6.92
C VAL A 270 -8.69 -4.67 6.56
N TRP A 271 -7.63 -4.40 5.83
CA TRP A 271 -6.70 -5.41 5.32
C TRP A 271 -5.31 -5.18 5.92
N ASP A 272 -4.83 -6.19 6.64
CA ASP A 272 -3.55 -6.14 7.35
C ASP A 272 -2.43 -6.70 6.46
N SER A 273 -1.60 -5.83 5.90
CA SER A 273 -0.42 -6.20 5.12
C SER A 273 0.63 -6.87 6.03
N ASN A 274 1.33 -7.86 5.50
CA ASN A 274 2.38 -8.57 6.22
C ASN A 274 3.68 -8.63 5.41
N SER A 275 4.69 -9.39 5.89
CA SER A 275 6.00 -9.49 5.23
C SER A 275 5.97 -10.13 3.84
N GLU A 276 4.93 -10.86 3.49
CA GLU A 276 4.83 -11.59 2.23
C GLU A 276 3.85 -10.93 1.27
N VAL A 277 2.67 -10.52 1.78
CA VAL A 277 1.59 -9.97 0.98
C VAL A 277 1.32 -8.52 1.36
N ARG A 278 1.32 -7.64 0.37
CA ARG A 278 0.94 -6.23 0.47
C ARG A 278 -0.41 -6.04 -0.21
N PHE A 279 -1.30 -5.33 0.45
CA PHE A 279 -2.59 -4.99 -0.15
C PHE A 279 -2.51 -3.65 -0.87
N PHE A 280 -3.18 -3.58 -2.01
CA PHE A 280 -3.26 -2.41 -2.88
C PHE A 280 -4.72 -2.21 -3.31
N VAL A 281 -5.22 -1.00 -3.22
CA VAL A 281 -6.62 -0.68 -3.50
C VAL A 281 -6.75 0.05 -4.83
N ILE A 282 -7.63 -0.44 -5.70
CA ILE A 282 -8.19 0.32 -6.80
C ILE A 282 -9.35 1.14 -6.22
N PRO A 283 -9.23 2.46 -6.08
CA PRO A 283 -10.32 3.29 -5.57
C PRO A 283 -11.49 3.31 -6.55
N GLU A 284 -12.67 3.73 -6.08
CA GLU A 284 -13.78 4.01 -6.98
C GLU A 284 -13.46 5.22 -7.84
N MET A 285 -13.72 5.11 -9.14
CA MET A 285 -13.53 6.21 -10.08
C MET A 285 -14.71 7.17 -9.97
N PRO A 286 -14.47 8.48 -9.75
CA PRO A 286 -15.54 9.46 -9.81
C PRO A 286 -16.21 9.49 -11.18
N ASN A 287 -17.53 9.58 -11.22
CA ASN A 287 -18.30 9.57 -12.47
C ASN A 287 -17.88 10.68 -13.45
N SER A 288 -17.47 11.85 -12.92
CA SER A 288 -16.99 12.97 -13.74
C SER A 288 -15.65 12.71 -14.44
N TRP A 289 -14.94 11.62 -14.09
CA TRP A 289 -13.68 11.26 -14.73
C TRP A 289 -13.88 10.28 -15.90
N SER A 290 -15.10 9.87 -16.17
CA SER A 290 -15.43 9.06 -17.34
C SER A 290 -15.01 9.77 -18.63
N GLY A 291 -14.28 9.06 -19.49
CA GLY A 291 -13.78 9.60 -20.76
C GLY A 291 -12.43 10.33 -20.69
N LEU A 292 -11.83 10.47 -19.50
CA LEU A 292 -10.45 10.92 -19.39
C LEU A 292 -9.48 9.83 -19.90
N SER A 293 -8.37 10.26 -20.47
CA SER A 293 -7.28 9.36 -20.85
C SER A 293 -6.59 8.76 -19.62
N GLU A 294 -5.94 7.61 -19.77
CA GLU A 294 -5.16 7.00 -18.69
C GLU A 294 -4.13 7.98 -18.10
N HIS A 295 -3.51 8.81 -18.93
CA HIS A 295 -2.56 9.81 -18.47
C HIS A 295 -3.21 10.86 -17.56
N GLU A 296 -4.38 11.38 -17.93
CA GLU A 296 -5.12 12.34 -17.10
C GLU A 296 -5.62 11.71 -15.80
N LEU A 297 -6.04 10.45 -15.86
CA LEU A 297 -6.44 9.69 -14.68
C LEU A 297 -5.26 9.50 -13.71
N CYS A 298 -4.08 9.12 -14.21
CA CYS A 298 -2.87 8.95 -13.39
C CYS A 298 -2.53 10.20 -12.56
N GLN A 299 -2.74 11.40 -13.12
CA GLN A 299 -2.44 12.65 -12.43
C GLN A 299 -3.39 12.98 -11.27
N ARG A 300 -4.54 12.32 -11.20
CA ARG A 300 -5.61 12.58 -10.22
C ARG A 300 -5.66 11.55 -9.09
N ILE A 301 -5.04 10.39 -9.29
CA ILE A 301 -5.02 9.31 -8.33
C ILE A 301 -3.97 9.61 -7.25
N THR A 302 -4.37 9.56 -5.99
CA THR A 302 -3.49 9.86 -4.86
C THR A 302 -2.94 8.58 -4.23
N ARG A 303 -1.79 8.65 -3.57
CA ARG A 303 -1.25 7.55 -2.77
C ARG A 303 -2.24 7.09 -1.72
N ASN A 304 -2.89 8.03 -1.04
CA ASN A 304 -3.81 7.73 0.04
C ASN A 304 -5.06 6.97 -0.46
N SER A 305 -5.55 7.29 -1.66
CA SER A 305 -6.68 6.58 -2.26
C SER A 305 -6.34 5.12 -2.61
N MET A 306 -5.08 4.86 -2.99
CA MET A 306 -4.59 3.51 -3.28
C MET A 306 -4.33 2.65 -2.03
N LEU A 307 -4.45 3.26 -0.84
CA LEU A 307 -4.47 2.57 0.45
C LEU A 307 -5.88 2.54 1.06
N GLY A 308 -6.84 3.15 0.39
CA GLY A 308 -8.21 3.29 0.88
C GLY A 308 -8.39 4.27 2.03
N ALA A 309 -7.37 5.09 2.35
CA ALA A 309 -7.48 6.10 3.40
C ALA A 309 -8.16 7.40 2.91
N GLU A 310 -8.22 7.62 1.61
CA GLU A 310 -8.83 8.79 0.97
C GLU A 310 -9.79 8.34 -0.13
N ILE A 311 -10.89 9.06 -0.30
CA ILE A 311 -11.77 8.91 -1.47
C ILE A 311 -11.40 9.95 -2.53
N LEU A 312 -11.72 9.63 -3.78
CA LEU A 312 -11.53 10.56 -4.89
C LEU A 312 -12.81 11.34 -5.14
N TYR A 313 -12.68 12.61 -5.51
CA TYR A 313 -13.80 13.54 -5.67
C TYR A 313 -13.96 13.96 -7.14
N SER A 314 -15.21 14.19 -7.51
CA SER A 314 -15.57 14.77 -8.82
C SER A 314 -15.09 16.20 -8.99
#